data_f6c2b28201eef7f7737eb3c6afe7087d
#
_entry.id   f6c2b28201eef7f7737eb3c6afe7087d
#
_cell.length_a   1.000
_cell.length_b   1.000
_cell.length_c   1.000
_cell.angle_alpha   90.00
_cell.angle_beta   90.00
_cell.angle_gamma   90.00
#
_symmetry.space_group_name_H-M   'P 1'
#
loop_
_entity.id
_entity.type
_entity.pdbx_description
1 polymer ?
#
loop_
_entity_poly.entity_id
_entity_poly.type
_entity_poly.pdbx_seq_one_letter_code
_entity_poly.pdbx_strand_id
1 'polypeptide(L)'
;MSVVIESRIVGTFLGYAPGVVHRMDDGSEWEQVGNVEEYVYRERPTCRIIWDRERHWIDVEGTSGVAEVRRYSGRRWAGPGAY
;
A
#
# COMPACT_ATOMS: atom_id res chain seq x y z
N MET A 1 -17.34 -5.69 -0.05
CA MET A 1 -15.90 -5.74 -0.37
C MET A 1 -15.72 -5.60 -1.85
N SER A 2 -14.88 -4.68 -2.28
CA SER A 2 -14.63 -4.43 -3.69
C SER A 2 -13.15 -4.26 -3.94
N VAL A 3 -12.64 -4.90 -4.99
CA VAL A 3 -11.26 -4.66 -5.43
C VAL A 3 -11.31 -3.40 -6.30
N VAL A 4 -10.56 -2.38 -5.89
CA VAL A 4 -10.56 -1.11 -6.60
C VAL A 4 -9.31 -0.91 -7.45
N ILE A 5 -8.21 -1.61 -7.13
CA ILE A 5 -6.98 -1.56 -7.93
C ILE A 5 -6.36 -2.94 -7.90
N GLU A 6 -5.89 -3.40 -9.06
CA GLU A 6 -5.04 -4.59 -9.16
C GLU A 6 -3.78 -4.16 -9.88
N SER A 7 -2.62 -4.40 -9.27
CA SER A 7 -1.37 -3.91 -9.82
C SER A 7 -0.21 -4.75 -9.26
N ARG A 8 0.99 -4.19 -9.31
CA ARG A 8 2.18 -4.80 -8.72
C ARG A 8 2.88 -3.77 -7.89
N ILE A 9 3.56 -4.23 -6.86
CA ILE A 9 4.46 -3.38 -6.08
C ILE A 9 5.67 -3.05 -6.96
N VAL A 10 6.12 -1.82 -6.93
CA VAL A 10 7.32 -1.40 -7.63
C VAL A 10 8.52 -1.83 -6.79
N GLY A 11 9.44 -2.58 -7.40
CA GLY A 11 10.66 -2.98 -6.73
C GLY A 11 10.46 -4.09 -5.73
N THR A 12 11.29 -4.09 -4.70
CA THR A 12 11.31 -5.13 -3.69
C THR A 12 10.27 -4.85 -2.62
N PHE A 13 9.49 -5.88 -2.28
CA PHE A 13 8.53 -5.82 -1.19
C PHE A 13 9.10 -6.59 0.01
N LEU A 14 9.16 -5.95 1.16
CA LEU A 14 9.73 -6.57 2.36
C LEU A 14 8.69 -6.90 3.41
N GLY A 15 7.43 -6.71 3.12
CA GLY A 15 6.37 -7.07 4.05
C GLY A 15 5.57 -5.87 4.51
N TYR A 16 4.73 -6.13 5.52
CA TYR A 16 3.89 -5.10 6.11
C TYR A 16 4.56 -4.53 7.35
N ALA A 17 4.46 -3.23 7.54
CA ALA A 17 4.85 -2.57 8.79
C ALA A 17 4.16 -1.22 8.85
N PRO A 18 3.84 -0.73 10.05
CA PRO A 18 3.20 0.58 10.18
C PRO A 18 4.06 1.67 9.56
N GLY A 19 3.44 2.56 8.81
CA GLY A 19 4.13 3.70 8.20
C GLY A 19 4.82 3.42 6.89
N VAL A 20 4.86 2.18 6.44
CA VAL A 20 5.48 1.86 5.16
C VAL A 20 4.60 2.38 4.03
N VAL A 21 5.23 2.97 3.01
CA VAL A 21 4.52 3.42 1.82
C VAL A 21 4.74 2.39 0.72
N HIS A 22 3.64 1.84 0.21
CA HIS A 22 3.70 0.85 -0.87
C HIS A 22 3.42 1.57 -2.18
N ARG A 23 4.36 1.46 -3.12
CA ARG A 23 4.25 2.11 -4.42
C ARG A 23 3.87 1.06 -5.43
N MET A 24 2.92 1.40 -6.30
CA MET A 24 2.38 0.45 -7.25
C MET A 24 2.64 0.91 -8.67
N ASP A 25 2.67 -0.05 -9.60
CA ASP A 25 2.98 0.22 -11.00
C ASP A 25 2.02 1.20 -11.64
N ASP A 26 0.80 1.32 -11.14
CA ASP A 26 -0.15 2.28 -11.70
C ASP A 26 0.13 3.71 -11.25
N GLY A 27 1.19 3.91 -10.48
CA GLY A 27 1.58 5.24 -10.02
C GLY A 27 0.99 5.63 -8.67
N SER A 28 0.08 4.84 -8.12
CA SER A 28 -0.49 5.16 -6.82
C SER A 28 0.47 4.76 -5.71
N GLU A 29 0.34 5.44 -4.58
CA GLU A 29 1.11 5.14 -3.38
C GLU A 29 0.16 5.03 -2.21
N TRP A 30 0.39 4.05 -1.36
CA TRP A 30 -0.49 3.74 -0.25
C TRP A 30 0.33 3.56 1.01
N GLU A 31 -0.02 4.31 2.04
CA GLU A 31 0.67 4.24 3.33
C GLU A 31 -0.06 3.26 4.23
N GLN A 32 0.69 2.36 4.85
CA GLN A 32 0.09 1.42 5.79
C GLN A 32 -0.21 2.13 7.10
N VAL A 33 -1.43 1.93 7.58
CA VAL A 33 -1.85 2.40 8.91
C VAL A 33 -2.16 1.16 9.74
N GLY A 34 -2.30 1.33 11.04
CA GLY A 34 -2.58 0.21 11.92
C GLY A 34 -1.31 -0.54 12.33
N ASN A 35 -1.46 -1.75 12.86
CA ASN A 35 -0.38 -2.44 13.53
C ASN A 35 0.05 -3.74 12.90
N VAL A 36 -0.38 -4.04 11.69
CA VAL A 36 -0.01 -5.31 11.05
C VAL A 36 1.45 -5.30 10.70
N GLU A 37 2.17 -6.34 11.10
CA GLU A 37 3.59 -6.51 10.77
C GLU A 37 3.79 -7.92 10.28
N GLU A 38 4.48 -8.05 9.14
CA GLU A 38 4.80 -9.37 8.60
C GLU A 38 5.98 -9.19 7.64
N TYR A 39 7.03 -9.98 7.79
CA TYR A 39 8.17 -9.90 6.90
C TYR A 39 8.02 -10.94 5.79
N VAL A 40 8.03 -10.47 4.54
CA VAL A 40 7.97 -11.34 3.37
C VAL A 40 8.80 -10.69 2.28
N TYR A 41 9.77 -11.40 1.76
CA TYR A 41 10.60 -10.88 0.67
C TYR A 41 10.01 -11.33 -0.67
N ARG A 42 9.66 -10.37 -1.51
CA ARG A 42 9.15 -10.65 -2.85
C ARG A 42 9.62 -9.55 -3.80
N GLU A 43 9.90 -9.94 -5.05
CA GLU A 43 10.25 -8.98 -6.07
C GLU A 43 9.02 -8.68 -6.90
N ARG A 44 8.59 -7.41 -6.87
CA ARG A 44 7.48 -6.93 -7.68
C ARG A 44 6.24 -7.84 -7.58
N PRO A 45 5.77 -8.15 -6.39
CA PRO A 45 4.63 -9.04 -6.26
C PRO A 45 3.36 -8.38 -6.75
N THR A 46 2.39 -9.20 -7.16
CA THR A 46 1.07 -8.66 -7.46
C THR A 46 0.39 -8.22 -6.17
N CYS A 47 -0.48 -7.25 -6.27
CA CYS A 47 -1.19 -6.74 -5.11
C CYS A 47 -2.54 -6.18 -5.53
N ARG A 48 -3.42 -6.04 -4.56
CA ARG A 48 -4.75 -5.48 -4.77
C ARG A 48 -5.05 -4.49 -3.67
N ILE A 49 -5.74 -3.41 -4.02
CA ILE A 49 -6.32 -2.50 -3.04
C ILE A 49 -7.80 -2.82 -2.98
N ILE A 50 -8.30 -3.03 -1.79
CA ILE A 50 -9.66 -3.47 -1.52
C ILE A 50 -10.37 -2.39 -0.71
N TRP A 51 -11.61 -2.09 -1.07
CA TRP A 51 -12.47 -1.19 -0.30
C TRP A 51 -13.44 -2.05 0.51
N ASP A 52 -13.41 -1.93 1.81
CA ASP A 52 -14.28 -2.69 2.68
C ASP A 52 -14.45 -1.94 4.00
N ARG A 53 -15.67 -1.86 4.49
CA ARG A 53 -15.99 -1.21 5.76
C ARG A 53 -15.50 0.24 5.79
N GLU A 54 -15.64 0.91 4.66
CA GLU A 54 -15.26 2.32 4.51
C GLU A 54 -13.76 2.56 4.72
N ARG A 55 -12.94 1.55 4.47
CA ARG A 55 -11.49 1.65 4.58
C ARG A 55 -10.86 0.94 3.39
N HIS A 56 -9.61 1.27 3.13
CA HIS A 56 -8.84 0.59 2.11
C HIS A 56 -7.89 -0.41 2.76
N TRP A 57 -7.69 -1.53 2.07
CA TRP A 57 -6.80 -2.60 2.54
C TRP A 57 -5.93 -3.03 1.39
N ILE A 58 -4.68 -3.40 1.67
CA ILE A 58 -3.79 -3.94 0.65
C ILE A 58 -3.60 -5.42 0.89
N ASP A 59 -3.65 -6.19 -0.20
CA ASP A 59 -3.43 -7.63 -0.18
C ASP A 59 -2.30 -7.90 -1.15
N VAL A 60 -1.14 -8.30 -0.63
CA VAL A 60 0.06 -8.51 -1.44
C VAL A 60 0.32 -10.01 -1.53
N GLU A 61 0.64 -10.47 -2.73
CA GLU A 61 0.95 -11.86 -2.97
C GLU A 61 2.05 -12.34 -2.04
N GLY A 62 1.84 -13.47 -1.39
CA GLY A 62 2.82 -14.06 -0.50
C GLY A 62 2.64 -13.73 0.96
N THR A 63 1.78 -12.77 1.29
CA THR A 63 1.50 -12.46 2.69
C THR A 63 0.36 -13.33 3.19
N SER A 64 0.18 -13.36 4.51
CA SER A 64 -0.85 -14.19 5.11
C SER A 64 -2.19 -13.47 5.23
N GLY A 65 -2.26 -12.18 4.90
CA GLY A 65 -3.50 -11.45 5.02
C GLY A 65 -3.38 -10.05 4.45
N VAL A 66 -4.22 -9.14 4.94
CA VAL A 66 -4.30 -7.78 4.45
C VAL A 66 -3.85 -6.81 5.51
N ALA A 67 -3.50 -5.60 5.11
CA ALA A 67 -3.17 -4.52 6.02
C ALA A 67 -3.95 -3.29 5.60
N GLU A 68 -4.38 -2.52 6.58
CA GLU A 68 -5.10 -1.29 6.29
C GLU A 68 -4.14 -0.25 5.70
N VAL A 69 -4.58 0.46 4.67
CA VAL A 69 -3.78 1.49 4.02
C VAL A 69 -4.64 2.71 3.77
N ARG A 70 -3.97 3.83 3.47
CA ARG A 70 -4.65 5.02 2.99
C ARG A 70 -3.80 5.60 1.88
N ARG A 71 -4.43 6.36 1.00
CA ARG A 71 -3.71 6.99 -0.10
C ARG A 71 -2.62 7.89 0.47
N TYR A 72 -1.41 7.72 -0.02
CA TYR A 72 -0.30 8.52 0.43
C TYR A 72 -0.13 9.71 -0.51
N SER A 73 -0.04 10.91 0.07
CA SER A 73 0.13 12.10 -0.72
C SER A 73 1.16 13.02 -0.11
N GLY A 74 2.11 12.44 0.57
CA GLY A 74 3.08 13.20 1.36
C GLY A 74 3.97 14.10 0.57
N ARG A 75 4.03 13.96 -0.78
CA ARG A 75 4.86 14.80 -1.50
C ARG A 75 4.21 15.99 -1.96
N ARG A 76 3.04 16.22 -1.74
CA ARG A 76 2.52 17.34 -2.19
C ARG A 76 2.58 18.38 -1.33
N TRP A 77 2.92 18.40 -0.74
CA TRP A 77 3.03 19.49 -0.09
C TRP A 77 3.83 20.37 -0.37
N ALA A 78 3.92 20.38 -0.92
CA ALA A 78 4.69 21.12 -1.31
C ALA A 78 4.37 22.29 -1.62
N GLY A 79 4.14 22.49 -1.46
CA GLY A 79 3.95 23.30 -1.85
C GLY A 79 3.80 24.26 -1.73
N PRO A 80 3.71 24.71 -1.61
CA PRO A 80 3.77 25.49 -1.60
C PRO A 80 3.87 26.10 -1.24
N GLY A 81 3.77 26.04 -1.28
CA GLY A 81 4.02 26.31 -1.24
C GLY A 81 3.97 26.39 -0.60
N ALA A 82 4.05 25.90 -0.34
CA ALA A 82 4.08 25.67 -0.09
C ALA A 82 4.27 25.79 0.53
N TYR A 83 4.38 26.00 0.60
CA TYR A 83 4.80 25.98 0.88
C TYR A 83 4.99 26.39 1.13
#